data_7a1f0c6870342389ecd7c1325434891c
#
_entry.id   7a1f0c6870342389ecd7c1325434891c
#
_cell.length_a   1.000
_cell.length_b   1.000
_cell.length_c   1.000
_cell.angle_alpha   90.00
_cell.angle_beta   90.00
_cell.angle_gamma   90.00
#
_symmetry.space_group_name_H-M   'P 1'
#
loop_
_entity.id
_entity.type
_entity.pdbx_description
1 polymer ?
#
loop_
_entity_poly.entity_id
_entity_poly.type
_entity_poly.pdbx_seq_one_letter_code
_entity_poly.pdbx_strand_id
1 'polypeptide(L)'
;WLLIGTAIITFAVYYFGKRMIGKTYNVEATLYTGAGSGYNLEGGNNKVDWATTQNAMDNLMNIIKAESTLKRVSIRLYARSLIKGNPKEDNEFIKASNYNRIYEHLKNSPNGKEILSLIDKNSEDKTVANFFNYLRPTQANYLYGVFYYNLPYYSYNDLRAIRVARKGASDLIEISYTASDPGIAYNTIDILTKEFVNEYSAIRYGETDKVI
;
A
#
# COMPACT_ATOMS: atom_id res chain seq x y z
N TRP A 1 -48.90 -6.94 -21.94
CA TRP A 1 -48.35 -5.71 -21.35
C TRP A 1 -47.44 -6.01 -20.16
N LEU A 2 -47.83 -6.90 -19.26
CA LEU A 2 -47.04 -7.24 -18.04
C LEU A 2 -45.69 -7.86 -18.39
N LEU A 3 -45.64 -8.76 -19.37
CA LEU A 3 -44.40 -9.38 -19.85
C LEU A 3 -43.43 -8.38 -20.52
N ILE A 4 -43.97 -7.40 -21.24
CA ILE A 4 -43.17 -6.35 -21.87
C ILE A 4 -42.56 -5.42 -20.79
N GLY A 5 -43.41 -5.07 -19.82
CA GLY A 5 -42.98 -4.23 -18.70
C GLY A 5 -41.86 -4.88 -17.87
N THR A 6 -41.98 -6.16 -17.53
CA THR A 6 -40.92 -6.89 -16.81
C THR A 6 -39.64 -7.01 -17.62
N ALA A 7 -39.72 -7.25 -18.93
CA ALA A 7 -38.52 -7.30 -19.80
C ALA A 7 -37.77 -5.97 -19.84
N ILE A 8 -38.50 -4.85 -19.95
CA ILE A 8 -37.90 -3.50 -19.96
C ILE A 8 -37.22 -3.19 -18.62
N ILE A 9 -37.87 -3.51 -17.50
CA ILE A 9 -37.32 -3.28 -16.15
C ILE A 9 -36.04 -4.15 -15.96
N THR A 10 -36.08 -5.42 -16.33
CA THR A 10 -34.92 -6.33 -16.22
C THR A 10 -33.75 -5.85 -17.07
N PHE A 11 -34.02 -5.39 -18.30
CA PHE A 11 -33.01 -4.83 -19.17
C PHE A 11 -32.41 -3.54 -18.59
N ALA A 12 -33.24 -2.65 -18.07
CA ALA A 12 -32.79 -1.42 -17.43
C ALA A 12 -31.91 -1.71 -16.18
N VAL A 13 -32.36 -2.60 -15.29
CA VAL A 13 -31.61 -3.01 -14.10
C VAL A 13 -30.28 -3.67 -14.50
N TYR A 14 -30.27 -4.54 -15.51
CA TYR A 14 -29.04 -5.17 -16.00
C TYR A 14 -28.08 -4.13 -16.60
N TYR A 15 -28.57 -3.25 -17.46
CA TYR A 15 -27.74 -2.26 -18.16
C TYR A 15 -27.17 -1.21 -17.19
N PHE A 16 -28.01 -0.68 -16.30
CA PHE A 16 -27.56 0.29 -15.29
C PHE A 16 -26.73 -0.37 -14.19
N GLY A 17 -27.11 -1.55 -13.73
CA GLY A 17 -26.36 -2.32 -12.71
C GLY A 17 -24.94 -2.66 -13.18
N LYS A 18 -24.80 -3.14 -14.43
CA LYS A 18 -23.48 -3.44 -15.00
C LYS A 18 -22.59 -2.21 -15.16
N ARG A 19 -23.17 -1.03 -15.36
CA ARG A 19 -22.46 0.25 -15.48
C ARG A 19 -22.09 0.85 -14.12
N MET A 20 -22.85 0.54 -13.07
CA MET A 20 -22.60 1.01 -11.70
C MET A 20 -21.58 0.15 -10.94
N ILE A 21 -21.42 -1.12 -11.31
CA ILE A 21 -20.41 -2.00 -10.71
C ILE A 21 -19.04 -1.62 -11.27
N GLY A 22 -18.32 -0.79 -10.53
CA GLY A 22 -16.92 -0.44 -10.86
C GLY A 22 -16.05 -1.69 -10.90
N LYS A 23 -15.18 -1.80 -11.91
CA LYS A 23 -14.18 -2.87 -11.95
C LYS A 23 -13.22 -2.70 -10.79
N THR A 24 -12.97 -3.78 -10.06
CA THR A 24 -11.93 -3.86 -9.03
C THR A 24 -10.85 -4.83 -9.45
N TYR A 25 -9.63 -4.56 -9.04
CA TYR A 25 -8.44 -5.35 -9.36
C TYR A 25 -7.82 -5.80 -8.05
N ASN A 26 -7.66 -7.11 -7.90
CA ASN A 26 -6.96 -7.70 -6.77
C ASN A 26 -5.53 -8.00 -7.18
N VAL A 27 -4.57 -7.58 -6.37
CA VAL A 27 -3.14 -7.87 -6.56
C VAL A 27 -2.65 -8.61 -5.33
N GLU A 28 -1.88 -9.67 -5.57
CA GLU A 28 -1.35 -10.54 -4.52
C GLU A 28 0.17 -10.66 -4.65
N ALA A 29 0.84 -10.72 -3.52
CA ALA A 29 2.26 -11.05 -3.40
C ALA A 29 2.45 -12.08 -2.30
N THR A 30 3.43 -12.96 -2.47
CA THR A 30 3.83 -13.93 -1.45
C THR A 30 5.27 -13.66 -1.05
N LEU A 31 5.50 -13.49 0.24
CA LEU A 31 6.82 -13.28 0.85
C LEU A 31 7.28 -14.53 1.55
N TYR A 32 8.50 -14.96 1.29
CA TYR A 32 9.19 -15.96 2.07
C TYR A 32 9.96 -15.29 3.21
N THR A 33 9.68 -15.65 4.44
CA THR A 33 10.27 -15.00 5.62
C THR A 33 11.45 -15.75 6.21
N GLY A 34 11.55 -17.06 5.98
CA GLY A 34 12.53 -17.93 6.62
C GLY A 34 12.36 -18.09 8.13
N ALA A 35 11.24 -17.63 8.70
CA ALA A 35 11.03 -17.63 10.15
C ALA A 35 10.85 -19.02 10.75
N GLY A 36 10.38 -20.00 9.96
CA GLY A 36 10.18 -21.38 10.42
C GLY A 36 11.33 -22.33 10.09
N SER A 37 12.24 -21.92 9.20
CA SER A 37 13.45 -22.68 8.91
C SER A 37 14.51 -22.50 9.99
N GLY A 38 14.08 -22.11 11.21
CA GLY A 38 14.85 -21.96 12.44
C GLY A 38 16.37 -22.16 12.25
N TYR A 39 17.06 -21.13 11.80
CA TYR A 39 18.52 -21.07 11.99
C TYR A 39 18.78 -20.89 13.48
N ASN A 40 18.60 -21.96 14.25
CA ASN A 40 19.27 -22.11 15.53
C ASN A 40 20.76 -22.29 15.21
N LEU A 41 21.48 -21.19 15.18
CA LEU A 41 22.94 -21.17 15.13
C LEU A 41 23.57 -21.71 16.43
N GLU A 42 22.76 -22.10 17.42
CA GLU A 42 23.22 -22.74 18.65
C GLU A 42 22.84 -24.21 18.66
N GLY A 43 23.87 -25.06 18.68
CA GLY A 43 23.83 -26.47 18.48
C GLY A 43 22.88 -27.25 19.39
N GLY A 44 22.24 -28.25 18.80
CA GLY A 44 21.81 -29.50 19.48
C GLY A 44 20.41 -29.46 20.07
N ASN A 45 19.43 -29.59 19.26
CA ASN A 45 18.19 -30.38 19.31
C ASN A 45 17.17 -29.80 18.31
N ASN A 46 17.09 -30.42 17.14
CA ASN A 46 16.21 -30.01 16.02
C ASN A 46 14.71 -30.19 16.31
N LYS A 47 14.18 -29.64 17.39
CA LYS A 47 12.74 -29.46 17.55
C LYS A 47 12.37 -28.07 17.14
N VAL A 48 11.73 -27.93 15.96
CA VAL A 48 11.08 -26.69 15.54
C VAL A 48 10.08 -26.32 16.64
N ASP A 49 10.38 -25.23 17.37
CA ASP A 49 9.43 -24.69 18.34
C ASP A 49 8.33 -23.93 17.58
N TRP A 50 7.21 -24.59 17.40
CA TRP A 50 6.04 -24.05 16.71
C TRP A 50 5.51 -22.76 17.35
N ALA A 51 5.61 -22.64 18.67
CA ALA A 51 5.15 -21.43 19.36
C ALA A 51 6.02 -20.24 19.03
N THR A 52 7.34 -20.41 19.05
CA THR A 52 8.32 -19.36 18.67
C THR A 52 8.16 -18.98 17.20
N THR A 53 7.97 -19.97 16.31
CA THR A 53 7.72 -19.71 14.88
C THR A 53 6.42 -18.93 14.66
N GLN A 54 5.34 -19.31 15.37
CA GLN A 54 4.06 -18.62 15.27
C GLN A 54 4.19 -17.17 15.72
N ASN A 55 4.81 -16.92 16.87
CA ASN A 55 5.05 -15.58 17.40
C ASN A 55 5.89 -14.71 16.44
N ALA A 56 6.92 -15.30 15.83
CA ALA A 56 7.75 -14.61 14.83
C ALA A 56 6.92 -14.22 13.60
N MET A 57 6.08 -15.12 13.08
CA MET A 57 5.21 -14.84 11.95
C MET A 57 4.18 -13.75 12.27
N ASP A 58 3.57 -13.81 13.44
CA ASP A 58 2.60 -12.79 13.90
C ASP A 58 3.27 -11.42 14.03
N ASN A 59 4.49 -11.37 14.57
CA ASN A 59 5.27 -10.13 14.64
C ASN A 59 5.56 -9.56 13.25
N LEU A 60 5.96 -10.39 12.29
CA LEU A 60 6.20 -9.95 10.91
C LEU A 60 4.93 -9.40 10.25
N MET A 61 3.80 -10.07 10.42
CA MET A 61 2.51 -9.59 9.92
C MET A 61 2.11 -8.25 10.57
N ASN A 62 2.39 -8.09 11.86
CA ASN A 62 2.14 -6.82 12.57
C ASN A 62 3.05 -5.69 12.06
N ILE A 63 4.31 -5.95 11.75
CA ILE A 63 5.23 -4.97 11.13
C ILE A 63 4.70 -4.52 9.78
N ILE A 64 4.25 -5.45 8.93
CA ILE A 64 3.66 -5.13 7.62
C ILE A 64 2.44 -4.19 7.77
N LYS A 65 1.61 -4.42 8.78
CA LYS A 65 0.37 -3.65 9.05
C LYS A 65 0.59 -2.45 9.98
N ALA A 66 1.80 -2.23 10.47
CA ALA A 66 2.08 -1.12 11.37
C ALA A 66 1.78 0.23 10.70
N GLU A 67 1.24 1.16 11.47
CA GLU A 67 0.91 2.50 10.99
C GLU A 67 2.13 3.19 10.36
N SER A 68 3.31 3.02 10.96
CA SER A 68 4.58 3.55 10.44
C SER A 68 4.91 3.01 9.05
N THR A 69 4.72 1.71 8.83
CA THR A 69 4.93 1.06 7.53
C THR A 69 3.91 1.56 6.50
N LEU A 70 2.62 1.56 6.86
CA LEU A 70 1.55 2.04 5.98
C LEU A 70 1.70 3.53 5.63
N LYS A 71 2.23 4.33 6.56
CA LYS A 71 2.54 5.74 6.31
C LYS A 71 3.65 5.92 5.26
N ARG A 72 4.73 5.12 5.34
CA ARG A 72 5.78 5.11 4.31
C ARG A 72 5.21 4.70 2.95
N VAL A 73 4.38 3.65 2.94
CA VAL A 73 3.69 3.20 1.71
C VAL A 73 2.82 4.32 1.14
N SER A 74 2.00 4.98 1.95
CA SER A 74 1.14 6.08 1.54
C SER A 74 1.92 7.20 0.86
N ILE A 75 2.93 7.72 1.54
CA ILE A 75 3.71 8.87 1.06
C ILE A 75 4.50 8.51 -0.20
N ARG A 76 5.08 7.31 -0.27
CA ARG A 76 5.79 6.83 -1.47
C ARG A 76 4.84 6.60 -2.64
N LEU A 77 3.69 5.98 -2.39
CA LEU A 77 2.66 5.78 -3.42
C LEU A 77 2.15 7.11 -3.97
N TYR A 78 1.93 8.09 -3.08
CA TYR A 78 1.51 9.43 -3.47
C TYR A 78 2.58 10.14 -4.31
N ALA A 79 3.84 10.10 -3.87
CA ALA A 79 4.98 10.66 -4.62
C ALA A 79 5.10 10.00 -6.01
N ARG A 80 5.07 8.66 -6.08
CA ARG A 80 5.14 7.90 -7.33
C ARG A 80 4.00 8.28 -8.27
N SER A 81 2.79 8.39 -7.76
CA SER A 81 1.61 8.79 -8.55
C SER A 81 1.77 10.20 -9.14
N LEU A 82 2.31 11.16 -8.39
CA LEU A 82 2.54 12.52 -8.87
C LEU A 82 3.69 12.61 -9.89
N ILE A 83 4.73 11.78 -9.74
CA ILE A 83 5.89 11.78 -10.65
C ILE A 83 5.58 11.07 -11.96
N LYS A 84 4.93 9.90 -11.88
CA LYS A 84 4.74 8.98 -13.00
C LYS A 84 3.37 9.08 -13.66
N GLY A 85 2.40 9.71 -13.01
CA GLY A 85 1.04 9.85 -13.56
C GLY A 85 1.00 10.73 -14.81
N ASN A 86 0.00 10.48 -15.66
CA ASN A 86 -0.27 11.26 -16.87
C ASN A 86 -1.71 11.79 -16.81
N PRO A 87 -1.94 13.10 -17.00
CA PRO A 87 -3.28 13.67 -16.97
C PRO A 87 -4.17 13.27 -18.16
N LYS A 88 -3.59 12.76 -19.24
CA LYS A 88 -4.29 12.46 -20.49
C LYS A 88 -4.53 10.95 -20.71
N GLU A 89 -3.69 10.11 -20.15
CA GLU A 89 -3.67 8.67 -20.44
C GLU A 89 -3.48 7.85 -19.17
N ASP A 90 -4.21 6.74 -19.09
CA ASP A 90 -4.00 5.71 -18.07
C ASP A 90 -2.63 5.06 -18.29
N ASN A 91 -1.92 4.79 -17.21
CA ASN A 91 -0.64 4.09 -17.27
C ASN A 91 -0.51 3.03 -16.17
N GLU A 92 0.65 2.38 -16.09
CA GLU A 92 0.95 1.33 -15.12
C GLU A 92 1.01 1.81 -13.66
N PHE A 93 1.06 3.13 -13.44
CA PHE A 93 1.17 3.71 -12.10
C PHE A 93 -0.19 4.18 -11.56
N ILE A 94 -1.00 4.79 -12.42
CA ILE A 94 -2.27 5.40 -12.00
C ILE A 94 -3.14 5.72 -13.23
N LYS A 95 -4.46 5.60 -13.10
CA LYS A 95 -5.40 6.09 -14.11
C LYS A 95 -5.37 7.62 -14.19
N ALA A 96 -5.50 8.17 -15.41
CA ALA A 96 -5.56 9.61 -15.65
C ALA A 96 -6.62 10.32 -14.80
N SER A 97 -7.79 9.72 -14.62
CA SER A 97 -8.86 10.26 -13.78
C SER A 97 -8.46 10.40 -12.31
N ASN A 98 -7.75 9.41 -11.75
CA ASN A 98 -7.25 9.45 -10.38
C ASN A 98 -6.07 10.42 -10.25
N TYR A 99 -5.17 10.45 -11.24
CA TYR A 99 -4.08 11.43 -11.28
C TYR A 99 -4.62 12.86 -11.25
N ASN A 100 -5.55 13.19 -12.13
CA ASN A 100 -6.15 14.53 -12.19
C ASN A 100 -6.82 14.90 -10.86
N ARG A 101 -7.52 13.95 -10.22
CA ARG A 101 -8.15 14.19 -8.92
C ARG A 101 -7.12 14.53 -7.84
N ILE A 102 -6.05 13.76 -7.68
CA ILE A 102 -5.03 14.02 -6.65
C ILE A 102 -4.24 15.28 -6.95
N TYR A 103 -3.93 15.53 -8.22
CA TYR A 103 -3.18 16.73 -8.65
C TYR A 103 -3.98 18.02 -8.41
N GLU A 104 -5.25 18.07 -8.82
CA GLU A 104 -6.12 19.22 -8.59
C GLU A 104 -6.39 19.43 -7.09
N HIS A 105 -6.55 18.36 -6.32
CA HIS A 105 -6.71 18.45 -4.88
C HIS A 105 -5.47 19.04 -4.21
N LEU A 106 -4.28 18.60 -4.61
CA LEU A 106 -3.01 19.17 -4.15
C LEU A 106 -2.86 20.63 -4.55
N LYS A 107 -3.04 20.94 -5.84
CA LYS A 107 -2.89 22.29 -6.40
C LYS A 107 -3.78 23.33 -5.70
N ASN A 108 -5.00 22.94 -5.33
CA ASN A 108 -5.97 23.79 -4.68
C ASN A 108 -5.85 23.80 -3.14
N SER A 109 -4.90 23.03 -2.58
CA SER A 109 -4.66 23.03 -1.14
C SER A 109 -3.88 24.28 -0.69
N PRO A 110 -3.99 24.70 0.57
CA PRO A 110 -3.31 25.93 1.07
C PRO A 110 -1.79 25.92 0.81
N ASN A 111 -1.14 24.76 0.91
CA ASN A 111 0.32 24.60 0.73
C ASN A 111 0.68 23.91 -0.59
N GLY A 112 -0.26 23.84 -1.55
CA GLY A 112 -0.10 23.05 -2.78
C GLY A 112 1.10 23.45 -3.63
N LYS A 113 1.35 24.75 -3.80
CA LYS A 113 2.50 25.26 -4.58
C LYS A 113 3.83 24.84 -3.94
N GLU A 114 3.93 24.91 -2.63
CA GLU A 114 5.12 24.54 -1.89
C GLU A 114 5.38 23.05 -2.02
N ILE A 115 4.36 22.20 -1.80
CA ILE A 115 4.48 20.75 -1.94
C ILE A 115 4.83 20.35 -3.38
N LEU A 116 4.25 21.01 -4.39
CA LEU A 116 4.62 20.76 -5.80
C LEU A 116 6.09 21.08 -6.07
N SER A 117 6.68 22.07 -5.40
CA SER A 117 8.10 22.41 -5.55
C SER A 117 9.04 21.37 -4.91
N LEU A 118 8.53 20.52 -4.01
CA LEU A 118 9.29 19.43 -3.38
C LEU A 118 9.47 18.20 -4.29
N ILE A 119 8.71 18.14 -5.40
CA ILE A 119 8.71 17.00 -6.31
C ILE A 119 9.94 17.07 -7.22
N ASP A 120 10.83 16.09 -7.07
CA ASP A 120 11.91 15.81 -8.01
C ASP A 120 11.47 14.76 -9.02
N LYS A 121 11.17 15.14 -10.26
CA LYS A 121 10.70 14.23 -11.30
C LYS A 121 11.72 13.14 -11.68
N ASN A 122 12.98 13.34 -11.35
CA ASN A 122 14.07 12.41 -11.67
C ASN A 122 14.35 11.42 -10.55
N SER A 123 13.84 11.68 -9.33
CA SER A 123 14.11 10.84 -8.16
C SER A 123 12.89 10.72 -7.25
N GLU A 124 12.31 9.50 -7.23
CA GLU A 124 11.24 9.16 -6.29
C GLU A 124 11.72 9.26 -4.85
N ASP A 125 12.90 8.70 -4.54
CA ASP A 125 13.44 8.70 -3.17
C ASP A 125 13.69 10.10 -2.64
N LYS A 126 14.19 11.00 -3.47
CA LYS A 126 14.37 12.40 -3.08
C LYS A 126 13.05 13.11 -2.83
N THR A 127 12.04 12.86 -3.66
CA THR A 127 10.69 13.39 -3.44
C THR A 127 10.11 12.87 -2.13
N VAL A 128 10.23 11.57 -1.87
CA VAL A 128 9.76 10.94 -0.63
C VAL A 128 10.46 11.53 0.59
N ALA A 129 11.79 11.71 0.53
CA ALA A 129 12.55 12.34 1.61
C ALA A 129 12.11 13.78 1.84
N ASN A 130 11.90 14.57 0.78
CA ASN A 130 11.40 15.93 0.89
C ASN A 130 10.00 15.97 1.53
N PHE A 131 9.12 15.05 1.15
CA PHE A 131 7.77 14.95 1.72
C PHE A 131 7.81 14.60 3.21
N PHE A 132 8.64 13.67 3.64
CA PHE A 132 8.81 13.36 5.07
C PHE A 132 9.41 14.52 5.85
N ASN A 133 10.38 15.23 5.30
CA ASN A 133 10.96 16.42 5.93
C ASN A 133 9.95 17.57 6.07
N TYR A 134 9.03 17.70 5.12
CA TYR A 134 7.96 18.69 5.14
C TYR A 134 6.81 18.30 6.10
N LEU A 135 6.61 17.01 6.33
CA LEU A 135 5.51 16.47 7.13
C LEU A 135 5.72 16.82 8.60
N ARG A 136 4.87 17.72 9.15
CA ARG A 136 4.88 18.14 10.56
C ARG A 136 3.62 17.65 11.25
N PRO A 137 3.72 16.83 12.31
CA PRO A 137 2.55 16.30 13.02
C PRO A 137 1.75 17.38 13.77
N THR A 138 2.36 18.54 14.05
CA THR A 138 1.73 19.66 14.77
C THR A 138 1.01 20.66 13.87
N GLN A 139 1.16 20.57 12.58
CA GLN A 139 0.52 21.45 11.60
C GLN A 139 -0.38 20.62 10.69
N ALA A 140 -1.62 21.06 10.54
CA ALA A 140 -2.53 20.51 9.53
C ALA A 140 -2.03 20.89 8.12
N ASN A 141 -0.97 20.23 7.65
CA ASN A 141 -0.52 20.37 6.28
C ASN A 141 -1.16 19.29 5.39
N TYR A 142 -1.17 19.55 4.10
CA TYR A 142 -1.81 18.67 3.15
C TYR A 142 -1.20 17.25 3.14
N LEU A 143 0.12 17.12 3.24
CA LEU A 143 0.80 15.81 3.27
C LEU A 143 0.45 15.00 4.51
N TYR A 144 0.25 15.65 5.65
CA TYR A 144 -0.31 14.98 6.83
C TYR A 144 -1.71 14.45 6.54
N GLY A 145 -2.54 15.27 5.88
CA GLY A 145 -3.89 14.88 5.49
C GLY A 145 -3.95 13.73 4.48
N VAL A 146 -2.96 13.56 3.62
CA VAL A 146 -2.89 12.44 2.66
C VAL A 146 -3.01 11.10 3.39
N PHE A 147 -2.33 10.94 4.50
CA PHE A 147 -2.36 9.68 5.27
C PHE A 147 -3.49 9.64 6.30
N TYR A 148 -3.70 10.72 7.07
CA TYR A 148 -4.62 10.69 8.22
C TYR A 148 -6.07 11.06 7.88
N TYR A 149 -6.32 11.69 6.72
CA TYR A 149 -7.67 12.02 6.27
C TYR A 149 -8.10 11.09 5.12
N ASN A 150 -9.33 11.24 4.66
CA ASN A 150 -9.92 10.32 3.70
C ASN A 150 -9.52 10.64 2.24
N LEU A 151 -8.22 10.59 1.92
CA LEU A 151 -7.78 10.60 0.53
C LEU A 151 -7.81 9.17 -0.01
N PRO A 152 -8.69 8.85 -0.98
CA PRO A 152 -8.85 7.48 -1.48
C PRO A 152 -7.52 6.88 -1.96
N TYR A 153 -7.27 5.63 -1.57
CA TYR A 153 -6.08 4.80 -1.82
C TYR A 153 -4.82 5.16 -1.02
N TYR A 154 -4.71 6.39 -0.47
CA TYR A 154 -3.51 6.84 0.22
C TYR A 154 -3.71 6.93 1.74
N SER A 155 -4.96 7.02 2.20
CA SER A 155 -5.26 7.17 3.61
C SER A 155 -4.99 5.88 4.40
N TYR A 156 -4.72 6.05 5.70
CA TYR A 156 -4.62 4.93 6.63
C TYR A 156 -5.84 4.01 6.58
N ASN A 157 -7.04 4.59 6.48
CA ASN A 157 -8.29 3.84 6.42
C ASN A 157 -8.36 2.92 5.18
N ASP A 158 -7.84 3.38 4.03
CA ASP A 158 -7.81 2.56 2.82
C ASP A 158 -6.68 1.52 2.88
N LEU A 159 -5.49 1.91 3.32
CA LEU A 159 -4.34 1.02 3.34
C LEU A 159 -4.44 -0.09 4.40
N ARG A 160 -5.13 0.14 5.53
CA ARG A 160 -5.38 -0.93 6.51
C ARG A 160 -6.27 -2.06 5.98
N ALA A 161 -6.97 -1.84 4.86
CA ALA A 161 -7.73 -2.87 4.16
C ALA A 161 -6.83 -3.90 3.44
N ILE A 162 -5.52 -3.66 3.36
CA ILE A 162 -4.55 -4.64 2.87
C ILE A 162 -4.66 -5.89 3.74
N ARG A 163 -4.86 -7.03 3.09
CA ARG A 163 -4.90 -8.32 3.74
C ARG A 163 -3.49 -8.87 3.88
N VAL A 164 -3.16 -9.33 5.06
CA VAL A 164 -1.88 -9.98 5.36
C VAL A 164 -2.20 -11.26 6.12
N ALA A 165 -1.79 -12.39 5.60
CA ALA A 165 -2.09 -13.69 6.20
C ALA A 165 -0.93 -14.66 5.99
N ARG A 166 -0.73 -15.56 6.97
CA ARG A 166 0.19 -16.69 6.81
C ARG A 166 -0.43 -17.74 5.88
N LYS A 167 0.35 -18.26 4.94
CA LYS A 167 -0.11 -19.30 4.02
C LYS A 167 0.04 -20.67 4.63
N GLY A 168 -1.03 -21.15 5.27
CA GLY A 168 -1.02 -22.43 6.00
C GLY A 168 -0.01 -22.43 7.16
N ALA A 169 0.66 -23.56 7.37
CA ALA A 169 1.73 -23.71 8.37
C ALA A 169 3.13 -23.43 7.80
N SER A 170 3.23 -22.68 6.70
CA SER A 170 4.49 -22.39 6.01
C SER A 170 5.13 -21.08 6.50
N ASP A 171 6.35 -20.79 6.01
CA ASP A 171 7.06 -19.53 6.23
C ASP A 171 6.67 -18.44 5.20
N LEU A 172 5.52 -18.61 4.57
CA LEU A 172 5.03 -17.73 3.56
C LEU A 172 3.96 -16.79 4.14
N ILE A 173 4.12 -15.50 3.87
CA ILE A 173 3.10 -14.47 4.11
C ILE A 173 2.51 -14.07 2.77
N GLU A 174 1.19 -14.17 2.66
CA GLU A 174 0.43 -13.68 1.53
C GLU A 174 -0.10 -12.28 1.85
N ILE A 175 0.14 -11.36 0.94
CA ILE A 175 -0.32 -9.98 1.03
C ILE A 175 -1.21 -9.71 -0.17
N SER A 176 -2.42 -9.18 0.04
CA SER A 176 -3.31 -8.81 -1.06
C SER A 176 -3.97 -7.47 -0.84
N TYR A 177 -4.22 -6.77 -1.93
CA TYR A 177 -4.91 -5.48 -1.94
C TYR A 177 -5.82 -5.36 -3.16
N THR A 178 -7.00 -4.79 -2.94
CA THR A 178 -8.00 -4.59 -3.99
C THR A 178 -8.29 -3.11 -4.16
N ALA A 179 -8.18 -2.60 -5.38
CA ALA A 179 -8.54 -1.22 -5.73
C ALA A 179 -9.24 -1.15 -7.09
N SER A 180 -9.94 -0.05 -7.37
CA SER A 180 -10.56 0.18 -8.68
C SER A 180 -9.56 0.72 -9.73
N ASP A 181 -8.36 1.06 -9.31
CA ASP A 181 -7.23 1.47 -10.14
C ASP A 181 -6.17 0.37 -10.12
N PRO A 182 -5.90 -0.31 -11.26
CA PRO A 182 -4.94 -1.40 -11.31
C PRO A 182 -3.51 -0.94 -11.03
N GLY A 183 -3.13 0.26 -11.48
CA GLY A 183 -1.82 0.83 -11.24
C GLY A 183 -1.61 1.07 -9.74
N ILE A 184 -2.59 1.67 -9.07
CA ILE A 184 -2.54 1.88 -7.62
C ILE A 184 -2.51 0.55 -6.87
N ALA A 185 -3.35 -0.44 -7.25
CA ALA A 185 -3.35 -1.74 -6.60
C ALA A 185 -1.97 -2.41 -6.66
N TYR A 186 -1.37 -2.45 -7.86
CA TYR A 186 -0.05 -3.02 -8.07
C TYR A 186 1.04 -2.27 -7.30
N ASN A 187 1.10 -0.95 -7.47
CA ASN A 187 2.15 -0.15 -6.83
C ASN A 187 2.05 -0.14 -5.30
N THR A 188 0.84 -0.27 -4.73
CA THR A 188 0.66 -0.42 -3.28
C THR A 188 1.37 -1.67 -2.77
N ILE A 189 1.15 -2.83 -3.41
CA ILE A 189 1.78 -4.09 -3.03
C ILE A 189 3.29 -4.07 -3.29
N ASP A 190 3.74 -3.55 -4.43
CA ASP A 190 5.16 -3.41 -4.76
C ASP A 190 5.91 -2.57 -3.71
N ILE A 191 5.37 -1.40 -3.38
CA ILE A 191 5.97 -0.52 -2.37
C ILE A 191 5.96 -1.18 -0.99
N LEU A 192 4.82 -1.74 -0.57
CA LEU A 192 4.69 -2.37 0.75
C LEU A 192 5.71 -3.50 0.92
N THR A 193 5.85 -4.34 -0.10
CA THR A 193 6.82 -5.44 -0.09
C THR A 193 8.25 -4.92 0.06
N LYS A 194 8.62 -3.87 -0.67
CA LYS A 194 9.95 -3.25 -0.58
C LYS A 194 10.21 -2.58 0.77
N GLU A 195 9.24 -1.81 1.26
CA GLU A 195 9.35 -1.16 2.58
C GLU A 195 9.49 -2.20 3.71
N PHE A 196 8.70 -3.29 3.64
CA PHE A 196 8.81 -4.38 4.62
C PHE A 196 10.17 -5.07 4.57
N VAL A 197 10.68 -5.43 3.39
CA VAL A 197 11.98 -6.08 3.24
C VAL A 197 13.10 -5.19 3.79
N ASN A 198 13.05 -3.89 3.51
CA ASN A 198 14.03 -2.93 4.03
C ASN A 198 13.98 -2.84 5.56
N GLU A 199 12.78 -2.75 6.14
CA GLU A 199 12.60 -2.66 7.59
C GLU A 199 13.00 -3.96 8.29
N TYR A 200 12.61 -5.10 7.75
CA TYR A 200 12.96 -6.41 8.28
C TYR A 200 14.47 -6.65 8.24
N SER A 201 15.12 -6.28 7.13
CA SER A 201 16.57 -6.36 7.01
C SER A 201 17.27 -5.48 8.04
N ALA A 202 16.81 -4.25 8.24
CA ALA A 202 17.38 -3.34 9.22
C ALA A 202 17.26 -3.87 10.66
N ILE A 203 16.14 -4.48 11.02
CA ILE A 203 15.95 -5.11 12.33
C ILE A 203 16.91 -6.28 12.49
N ARG A 204 16.98 -7.16 11.50
CA ARG A 204 17.78 -8.38 11.55
C ARG A 204 19.30 -8.10 11.61
N TYR A 205 19.79 -7.14 10.83
CA TYR A 205 21.22 -6.76 10.84
C TYR A 205 21.56 -5.87 12.04
N GLY A 206 20.65 -5.00 12.50
CA GLY A 206 20.87 -4.18 13.69
C GLY A 206 20.89 -4.97 15.01
N GLU A 207 20.33 -6.17 15.07
CA GLU A 207 20.49 -7.10 16.20
C GLU A 207 21.82 -7.84 16.15
N THR A 208 22.34 -8.14 14.96
CA THR A 208 23.62 -8.86 14.78
C THR A 208 24.81 -8.00 15.20
N ASP A 209 24.78 -6.68 14.96
CA ASP A 209 25.85 -5.76 15.35
C ASP A 209 25.94 -5.48 16.87
N LYS A 210 24.94 -5.93 17.66
CA LYS A 210 24.95 -5.77 19.12
C LYS A 210 25.51 -6.99 19.87
N VAL A 211 25.86 -8.05 19.15
CA VAL A 211 26.35 -9.35 19.71
C VAL A 211 27.85 -9.53 19.49
N ILE A 212 28.54 -8.56 18.89
CA ILE A 212 29.99 -8.48 18.77
C ILE A 212 30.46 -7.36 19.69
#